data_1a9d5737b51f5431e2b0444d3b197e3d
#
_entry.id   1a9d5737b51f5431e2b0444d3b197e3d
#
_cell.length_a   1.000
_cell.length_b   1.000
_cell.length_c   1.000
_cell.angle_alpha   90.00
_cell.angle_beta   90.00
_cell.angle_gamma   90.00
#
_symmetry.space_group_name_H-M   'P 1'
#
loop_
_entity.id
_entity.type
_entity.pdbx_description
1 polymer ?
#
loop_
_entity_poly.entity_id
_entity_poly.type
_entity_poly.pdbx_seq_one_letter_code
_entity_poly.pdbx_strand_id
1 'polypeptide(L)'
;MNKARYTNKIPEDRGEVIKVIEEVKKPVKVMILGGVDSGKTTLAVFLTNELLKNGFKVGVIDSDVGQKGILPPGLISLGFPEKVFNSLEEIKAEKHYFVGTITPNQFFGEMITGVKLLVNEALDTADVLIIDTTGLIHGPGVELKRMKIEVIQPEIIIALQKKDELENIIRPFEKKAKVFRLKISENAKLHTREERRRIRREKWRKYFEQAQEYTISLQNMMISGTWIFQGEEVTKKEKEMLENLFKWIIFHGRKVSNKYFVVKADIGNFPRNFNKNTLLTCDFENLSNLIVGFIDKEGFCLGLGILKFINFREFTAQIITPLKKEDLENVVELRFGRIRVREDGEELGLLSREAL
;
A
#
# COMPACT_ATOMS: atom_id res chain seq x y z
N MET A 1 17.17 14.73 7.69
CA MET A 1 16.04 13.89 8.13
C MET A 1 16.59 12.58 8.67
N ASN A 2 16.09 12.11 9.83
CA ASN A 2 16.52 10.83 10.40
C ASN A 2 15.74 9.67 9.75
N LYS A 3 16.30 9.11 8.69
CA LYS A 3 15.80 7.87 8.05
C LYS A 3 16.31 6.66 8.84
N ALA A 4 15.57 5.55 8.78
CA ALA A 4 16.08 4.27 9.26
C ALA A 4 17.33 3.92 8.44
N ARG A 5 18.47 3.81 9.09
CA ARG A 5 19.76 3.59 8.45
C ARG A 5 20.49 2.43 9.12
N TYR A 6 21.34 1.76 8.36
CA TYR A 6 22.31 0.83 8.91
C TYR A 6 23.16 1.52 9.96
N THR A 7 23.39 0.84 11.08
CA THR A 7 24.14 1.36 12.22
C THR A 7 25.00 0.26 12.84
N ASN A 8 26.20 0.59 13.27
CA ASN A 8 27.08 -0.31 14.02
C ASN A 8 26.67 -0.46 15.51
N LYS A 9 25.72 0.35 15.98
CA LYS A 9 25.17 0.26 17.34
C LYS A 9 23.96 -0.67 17.37
N ILE A 10 24.24 -1.96 17.29
CA ILE A 10 23.22 -3.01 17.23
C ILE A 10 23.21 -3.74 18.55
N PRO A 11 22.02 -3.99 19.16
CA PRO A 11 21.93 -4.84 20.34
C PRO A 11 22.48 -6.26 20.06
N GLU A 12 23.19 -6.83 21.03
CA GLU A 12 23.89 -8.13 20.90
C GLU A 12 22.95 -9.29 20.55
N ASP A 13 21.69 -9.23 21.02
CA ASP A 13 20.67 -10.24 20.76
C ASP A 13 20.30 -10.42 19.26
N ARG A 14 20.72 -9.51 18.38
CA ARG A 14 20.49 -9.57 16.93
C ARG A 14 21.39 -10.61 16.24
N GLY A 15 22.58 -10.85 16.77
CA GLY A 15 23.54 -11.82 16.22
C GLY A 15 23.07 -13.27 16.30
N GLU A 16 22.34 -13.65 17.34
CA GLU A 16 21.74 -14.98 17.47
C GLU A 16 20.69 -15.24 16.37
N VAL A 17 19.91 -14.25 16.03
CA VAL A 17 18.89 -14.34 14.96
C VAL A 17 19.53 -14.70 13.63
N ILE A 18 20.67 -14.07 13.28
CA ILE A 18 21.37 -14.33 12.02
C ILE A 18 21.83 -15.78 11.97
N LYS A 19 22.49 -16.29 13.02
CA LYS A 19 22.94 -17.69 13.09
C LYS A 19 21.79 -18.67 12.83
N VAL A 20 20.65 -18.45 13.47
CA VAL A 20 19.48 -19.32 13.27
C VAL A 20 18.94 -19.21 11.86
N ILE A 21 18.89 -18.00 11.26
CA ILE A 21 18.46 -17.84 9.86
C ILE A 21 19.39 -18.65 8.92
N GLU A 22 20.69 -18.65 9.16
CA GLU A 22 21.69 -19.38 8.35
C GLU A 22 21.50 -20.90 8.41
N GLU A 23 21.10 -21.43 9.55
CA GLU A 23 20.91 -22.88 9.80
C GLU A 23 19.59 -23.42 9.24
N VAL A 24 18.55 -22.57 9.06
CA VAL A 24 17.24 -23.02 8.57
C VAL A 24 17.31 -23.37 7.08
N LYS A 25 16.58 -24.43 6.69
CA LYS A 25 16.45 -24.86 5.29
C LYS A 25 15.90 -23.72 4.42
N LYS A 26 16.57 -23.47 3.31
CA LYS A 26 16.19 -22.42 2.34
C LYS A 26 15.10 -22.91 1.37
N PRO A 27 14.25 -22.02 0.83
CA PRO A 27 14.16 -20.60 1.21
C PRO A 27 13.52 -20.42 2.61
N VAL A 28 13.97 -19.41 3.36
CA VAL A 28 13.45 -19.08 4.68
C VAL A 28 12.77 -17.72 4.70
N LYS A 29 11.55 -17.64 5.24
CA LYS A 29 10.77 -16.40 5.41
C LYS A 29 10.91 -15.91 6.84
N VAL A 30 11.38 -14.67 7.00
CA VAL A 30 11.56 -13.98 8.27
C VAL A 30 10.59 -12.80 8.33
N MET A 31 9.63 -12.84 9.25
CA MET A 31 8.64 -11.77 9.42
C MET A 31 8.94 -10.92 10.65
N ILE A 32 9.08 -9.61 10.46
CA ILE A 32 9.39 -8.67 11.54
C ILE A 32 8.12 -7.98 12.00
N LEU A 33 7.79 -8.13 13.29
CA LEU A 33 6.65 -7.54 13.97
C LEU A 33 7.10 -6.52 15.02
N GLY A 34 6.28 -5.50 15.25
CA GLY A 34 6.54 -4.47 16.26
C GLY A 34 5.64 -3.26 16.06
N GLY A 35 5.48 -2.48 17.10
CA GLY A 35 4.73 -1.23 17.07
C GLY A 35 5.33 -0.17 16.14
N VAL A 36 4.67 0.96 16.07
CA VAL A 36 5.18 2.13 15.34
C VAL A 36 6.50 2.55 15.98
N ASP A 37 7.49 2.91 15.15
CA ASP A 37 8.82 3.38 15.58
C ASP A 37 9.60 2.38 16.49
N SER A 38 9.28 1.10 16.46
CA SER A 38 10.00 0.06 17.22
C SER A 38 11.34 -0.35 16.61
N GLY A 39 11.72 0.17 15.44
CA GLY A 39 12.99 -0.13 14.77
C GLY A 39 12.93 -1.33 13.80
N LYS A 40 11.73 -1.80 13.39
CA LYS A 40 11.56 -2.92 12.43
C LYS A 40 12.36 -2.71 11.14
N THR A 41 12.18 -1.57 10.51
CA THR A 41 12.87 -1.25 9.25
C THR A 41 14.38 -1.19 9.41
N THR A 42 14.87 -0.67 10.54
CA THR A 42 16.32 -0.68 10.87
C THR A 42 16.82 -2.12 11.04
N LEU A 43 16.04 -2.97 11.71
CA LEU A 43 16.35 -4.38 11.85
C LEU A 43 16.33 -5.11 10.50
N ALA A 44 15.36 -4.81 9.64
CA ALA A 44 15.31 -5.38 8.28
C ALA A 44 16.56 -5.02 7.47
N VAL A 45 17.01 -3.76 7.51
CA VAL A 45 18.26 -3.29 6.87
C VAL A 45 19.46 -4.04 7.43
N PHE A 46 19.54 -4.17 8.76
CA PHE A 46 20.65 -4.87 9.41
C PHE A 46 20.71 -6.35 9.02
N LEU A 47 19.61 -7.08 9.18
CA LEU A 47 19.58 -8.51 8.84
C LEU A 47 19.92 -8.74 7.37
N THR A 48 19.35 -7.94 6.48
CA THR A 48 19.62 -8.03 5.03
C THR A 48 21.10 -7.84 4.74
N ASN A 49 21.74 -6.82 5.32
CA ASN A 49 23.14 -6.51 5.08
C ASN A 49 24.08 -7.61 5.60
N GLU A 50 23.81 -8.15 6.80
CA GLU A 50 24.63 -9.24 7.35
C GLU A 50 24.49 -10.52 6.50
N LEU A 51 23.26 -10.86 6.09
CA LEU A 51 23.04 -12.04 5.24
C LEU A 51 23.68 -11.88 3.85
N LEU A 52 23.65 -10.67 3.26
CA LEU A 52 24.36 -10.39 2.00
C LEU A 52 25.88 -10.56 2.15
N LYS A 53 26.48 -10.10 3.27
CA LYS A 53 27.91 -10.30 3.54
C LYS A 53 28.28 -11.78 3.66
N ASN A 54 27.35 -12.61 4.13
CA ASN A 54 27.52 -14.04 4.29
C ASN A 54 27.14 -14.83 3.00
N GLY A 55 26.91 -14.12 1.87
CA GLY A 55 26.73 -14.71 0.55
C GLY A 55 25.31 -15.18 0.20
N PHE A 56 24.31 -14.87 1.04
CA PHE A 56 22.91 -15.24 0.76
C PHE A 56 22.26 -14.30 -0.24
N LYS A 57 21.38 -14.83 -1.08
CA LYS A 57 20.45 -14.04 -1.91
C LYS A 57 19.27 -13.62 -1.03
N VAL A 58 19.13 -12.33 -0.78
CA VAL A 58 18.11 -11.81 0.12
C VAL A 58 17.03 -11.04 -0.66
N GLY A 59 15.77 -11.46 -0.51
CA GLY A 59 14.61 -10.66 -0.92
C GLY A 59 14.10 -9.82 0.26
N VAL A 60 13.69 -8.60 0.00
CA VAL A 60 13.09 -7.71 1.00
C VAL A 60 11.69 -7.32 0.56
N ILE A 61 10.68 -7.68 1.35
CA ILE A 61 9.31 -7.19 1.18
C ILE A 61 9.04 -6.09 2.20
N ASP A 62 8.83 -4.89 1.69
CA ASP A 62 8.35 -3.77 2.49
C ASP A 62 6.83 -3.70 2.40
N SER A 63 6.13 -4.15 3.45
CA SER A 63 4.67 -4.12 3.54
C SER A 63 4.13 -3.01 4.46
N ASP A 64 4.93 -1.99 4.78
CA ASP A 64 4.44 -0.78 5.44
C ASP A 64 3.99 0.26 4.39
N VAL A 65 2.70 0.35 4.13
CA VAL A 65 2.11 1.27 3.14
C VAL A 65 2.20 2.74 3.54
N GLY A 66 2.38 3.02 4.83
CA GLY A 66 2.41 4.39 5.38
C GLY A 66 3.81 4.94 5.56
N GLN A 67 4.70 4.17 6.19
CA GLN A 67 6.09 4.57 6.46
C GLN A 67 7.06 3.84 5.53
N LYS A 68 6.72 3.85 4.26
CA LYS A 68 7.37 3.10 3.19
C LYS A 68 8.88 3.32 3.11
N GLY A 69 9.64 2.23 3.07
CA GLY A 69 11.09 2.24 2.80
C GLY A 69 11.36 2.15 1.30
N ILE A 70 10.90 1.07 0.65
CA ILE A 70 10.99 0.89 -0.80
C ILE A 70 9.84 1.65 -1.46
N LEU A 71 10.12 2.80 -2.07
CA LEU A 71 9.14 3.75 -2.62
C LEU A 71 8.28 3.16 -3.75
N PRO A 72 7.09 3.75 -4.04
CA PRO A 72 6.41 4.86 -3.34
C PRO A 72 5.46 4.39 -2.22
N PRO A 73 4.90 5.31 -1.39
CA PRO A 73 3.84 4.98 -0.44
C PRO A 73 2.59 4.42 -1.14
N GLY A 74 1.74 3.70 -0.38
CA GLY A 74 0.52 3.11 -0.92
C GLY A 74 0.70 1.79 -1.66
N LEU A 75 1.93 1.28 -1.72
CA LEU A 75 2.27 -0.01 -2.32
C LEU A 75 2.85 -0.98 -1.28
N ILE A 76 2.82 -2.27 -1.58
CA ILE A 76 3.73 -3.26 -1.01
C ILE A 76 4.78 -3.53 -2.08
N SER A 77 6.06 -3.62 -1.70
CA SER A 77 7.16 -3.71 -2.67
C SER A 77 8.12 -4.82 -2.33
N LEU A 78 8.60 -5.51 -3.35
CA LEU A 78 9.65 -6.52 -3.30
C LEU A 78 10.90 -5.98 -4.01
N GLY A 79 12.06 -6.19 -3.43
CA GLY A 79 13.34 -5.90 -4.08
C GLY A 79 14.42 -6.89 -3.63
N PHE A 80 15.43 -7.05 -4.48
CA PHE A 80 16.58 -7.93 -4.25
C PHE A 80 17.86 -7.09 -4.25
N PRO A 81 18.33 -6.62 -3.09
CA PRO A 81 19.58 -5.90 -3.01
C PRO A 81 20.77 -6.82 -3.28
N GLU A 82 21.69 -6.39 -4.14
CA GLU A 82 22.90 -7.15 -4.50
C GLU A 82 24.11 -6.77 -3.64
N LYS A 83 24.05 -5.65 -2.95
CA LYS A 83 25.11 -5.11 -2.10
C LYS A 83 24.56 -4.48 -0.84
N VAL A 84 25.41 -4.29 0.14
CA VAL A 84 25.04 -3.59 1.38
C VAL A 84 24.58 -2.17 1.12
N PHE A 85 23.60 -1.73 1.88
CA PHE A 85 22.93 -0.44 1.73
C PHE A 85 22.62 0.19 3.10
N ASN A 86 22.37 1.50 3.12
CA ASN A 86 22.09 2.22 4.38
C ASN A 86 20.60 2.36 4.68
N SER A 87 19.74 2.32 3.67
CA SER A 87 18.30 2.53 3.81
C SER A 87 17.54 1.74 2.76
N LEU A 88 16.35 1.24 3.09
CA LEU A 88 15.46 0.57 2.12
C LEU A 88 15.12 1.44 0.90
N GLU A 89 15.28 2.76 0.98
CA GLU A 89 15.10 3.66 -0.16
C GLU A 89 16.15 3.50 -1.26
N GLU A 90 17.26 2.81 -0.97
CA GLU A 90 18.32 2.50 -1.94
C GLU A 90 18.02 1.21 -2.73
N ILE A 91 17.06 0.41 -2.25
CA ILE A 91 16.65 -0.82 -2.93
C ILE A 91 15.77 -0.45 -4.12
N LYS A 92 16.16 -0.88 -5.31
CA LYS A 92 15.29 -0.84 -6.49
C LYS A 92 14.21 -1.92 -6.32
N ALA A 93 12.95 -1.53 -6.41
CA ALA A 93 11.87 -2.49 -6.40
C ALA A 93 11.87 -3.31 -7.71
N GLU A 94 11.67 -4.61 -7.56
CA GLU A 94 11.46 -5.55 -8.66
C GLU A 94 10.00 -5.62 -9.03
N LYS A 95 9.14 -5.75 -8.01
CA LYS A 95 7.68 -5.81 -8.16
C LYS A 95 6.96 -5.02 -7.08
N HIS A 96 5.79 -4.52 -7.43
CA HIS A 96 4.89 -3.84 -6.51
C HIS A 96 3.49 -4.46 -6.53
N TYR A 97 2.79 -4.36 -5.40
CA TYR A 97 1.35 -4.59 -5.33
C TYR A 97 0.63 -3.32 -4.85
N PHE A 98 -0.42 -2.93 -5.56
CA PHE A 98 -1.15 -1.70 -5.27
C PHE A 98 -2.17 -1.90 -4.14
N VAL A 99 -2.03 -1.12 -3.06
CA VAL A 99 -3.00 -1.02 -1.97
C VAL A 99 -3.81 0.28 -2.07
N GLY A 100 -3.18 1.34 -2.58
CA GLY A 100 -3.83 2.62 -2.87
C GLY A 100 -4.19 3.46 -1.64
N THR A 101 -3.61 3.15 -0.48
CA THR A 101 -3.80 3.88 0.78
C THR A 101 -2.52 3.89 1.61
N ILE A 102 -2.42 4.84 2.54
CA ILE A 102 -1.31 4.95 3.50
C ILE A 102 -1.63 4.37 4.88
N THR A 103 -2.80 3.76 5.03
CA THR A 103 -3.23 3.07 6.26
C THR A 103 -3.81 1.71 5.92
N PRO A 104 -3.51 0.65 6.69
CA PRO A 104 -4.05 -0.67 6.44
C PRO A 104 -5.53 -0.82 6.81
N ASN A 105 -6.10 0.12 7.58
CA ASN A 105 -7.49 0.07 8.01
C ASN A 105 -8.43 -0.02 6.80
N GLN A 106 -9.38 -0.95 6.83
CA GLN A 106 -10.33 -1.26 5.77
C GLN A 106 -9.72 -1.91 4.49
N PHE A 107 -8.38 -2.17 4.46
CA PHE A 107 -7.67 -2.72 3.29
C PHE A 107 -6.90 -4.00 3.63
N PHE A 108 -7.42 -4.80 4.56
CA PHE A 108 -6.75 -6.04 4.99
C PHE A 108 -6.64 -7.05 3.85
N GLY A 109 -7.68 -7.19 3.02
CA GLY A 109 -7.65 -8.05 1.86
C GLY A 109 -6.49 -7.70 0.92
N GLU A 110 -6.38 -6.45 0.55
CA GLU A 110 -5.32 -5.92 -0.32
C GLU A 110 -3.93 -6.12 0.33
N MET A 111 -3.82 -5.85 1.65
CA MET A 111 -2.57 -6.02 2.40
C MET A 111 -2.11 -7.49 2.48
N ILE A 112 -3.04 -8.42 2.62
CA ILE A 112 -2.74 -9.86 2.73
C ILE A 112 -2.44 -10.43 1.34
N THR A 113 -3.29 -10.14 0.35
CA THR A 113 -3.10 -10.59 -1.04
C THR A 113 -1.77 -10.09 -1.59
N GLY A 114 -1.48 -8.79 -1.43
CA GLY A 114 -0.24 -8.21 -1.95
C GLY A 114 1.02 -8.83 -1.36
N VAL A 115 1.05 -9.02 -0.03
CA VAL A 115 2.20 -9.69 0.59
C VAL A 115 2.33 -11.12 0.10
N LYS A 116 1.21 -11.88 -0.01
CA LYS A 116 1.27 -13.28 -0.45
C LYS A 116 1.76 -13.43 -1.88
N LEU A 117 1.28 -12.58 -2.79
CA LEU A 117 1.74 -12.60 -4.19
C LEU A 117 3.24 -12.30 -4.28
N LEU A 118 3.72 -11.27 -3.58
CA LEU A 118 5.14 -10.91 -3.59
C LEU A 118 6.02 -11.95 -2.87
N VAL A 119 5.51 -12.63 -1.84
CA VAL A 119 6.21 -13.79 -1.24
C VAL A 119 6.38 -14.90 -2.27
N ASN A 120 5.31 -15.26 -2.99
CA ASN A 120 5.40 -16.31 -4.01
C ASN A 120 6.43 -15.97 -5.10
N GLU A 121 6.45 -14.72 -5.58
CA GLU A 121 7.45 -14.25 -6.55
C GLU A 121 8.90 -14.35 -6.03
N ALA A 122 9.10 -14.13 -4.73
CA ALA A 122 10.44 -14.11 -4.16
C ALA A 122 11.03 -15.50 -3.89
N LEU A 123 10.18 -16.53 -3.70
CA LEU A 123 10.64 -17.85 -3.23
C LEU A 123 11.55 -18.58 -4.20
N ASP A 124 11.42 -18.35 -5.50
CA ASP A 124 12.27 -18.99 -6.52
C ASP A 124 13.62 -18.29 -6.69
N THR A 125 13.77 -17.08 -6.12
CA THR A 125 14.97 -16.25 -6.29
C THR A 125 15.77 -16.08 -5.01
N ALA A 126 15.10 -15.93 -3.86
CA ALA A 126 15.75 -15.62 -2.59
C ALA A 126 16.04 -16.86 -1.76
N ASP A 127 17.23 -16.92 -1.13
CA ASP A 127 17.53 -17.86 -0.05
C ASP A 127 16.82 -17.43 1.24
N VAL A 128 16.78 -16.12 1.50
CA VAL A 128 16.14 -15.51 2.67
C VAL A 128 15.21 -14.39 2.24
N LEU A 129 14.00 -14.40 2.75
CA LEU A 129 13.01 -13.36 2.52
C LEU A 129 12.72 -12.61 3.83
N ILE A 130 13.12 -11.34 3.88
CA ILE A 130 12.87 -10.45 5.01
C ILE A 130 11.59 -9.66 4.74
N ILE A 131 10.60 -9.76 5.65
CA ILE A 131 9.29 -9.11 5.50
C ILE A 131 9.14 -8.06 6.59
N ASP A 132 9.29 -6.78 6.22
CA ASP A 132 9.00 -5.63 7.09
C ASP A 132 7.50 -5.33 7.08
N THR A 133 6.93 -5.05 8.26
CA THR A 133 5.49 -4.90 8.42
C THR A 133 5.08 -3.56 9.04
N THR A 134 3.81 -3.17 8.84
CA THR A 134 3.23 -1.96 9.45
C THR A 134 3.31 -2.01 10.98
N GLY A 135 3.36 -0.84 11.62
CA GLY A 135 3.32 -0.70 13.08
C GLY A 135 1.94 -0.89 13.73
N LEU A 136 0.91 -1.29 12.99
CA LEU A 136 -0.44 -1.53 13.51
C LEU A 136 -0.48 -2.89 14.24
N ILE A 137 -0.43 -2.88 15.58
CA ILE A 137 -0.39 -4.07 16.44
C ILE A 137 -1.53 -4.13 17.47
N HIS A 138 -2.41 -3.13 17.49
CA HIS A 138 -3.56 -3.06 18.40
C HIS A 138 -4.87 -3.07 17.62
N GLY A 139 -5.96 -3.40 18.31
CA GLY A 139 -7.28 -3.47 17.71
C GLY A 139 -7.31 -4.36 16.47
N PRO A 140 -7.82 -3.86 15.34
CA PRO A 140 -7.87 -4.64 14.09
C PRO A 140 -6.49 -5.03 13.53
N GLY A 141 -5.41 -4.40 14.00
CA GLY A 141 -4.05 -4.76 13.62
C GLY A 141 -3.60 -6.12 14.11
N VAL A 142 -4.15 -6.61 15.23
CA VAL A 142 -3.90 -7.97 15.74
C VAL A 142 -4.34 -8.99 14.70
N GLU A 143 -5.55 -8.84 14.18
CA GLU A 143 -6.13 -9.73 13.19
C GLU A 143 -5.36 -9.68 11.87
N LEU A 144 -5.05 -8.49 11.37
CA LEU A 144 -4.22 -8.32 10.17
C LEU A 144 -2.87 -9.05 10.29
N LYS A 145 -2.21 -8.98 11.45
CA LYS A 145 -0.93 -9.66 11.65
C LYS A 145 -1.08 -11.17 11.71
N ARG A 146 -2.10 -11.68 12.42
CA ARG A 146 -2.40 -13.11 12.48
C ARG A 146 -2.68 -13.68 11.08
N MET A 147 -3.57 -13.04 10.32
CA MET A 147 -3.87 -13.44 8.94
C MET A 147 -2.63 -13.42 8.04
N LYS A 148 -1.77 -12.41 8.16
CA LYS A 148 -0.48 -12.39 7.43
C LYS A 148 0.40 -13.58 7.81
N ILE A 149 0.56 -13.90 9.09
CA ILE A 149 1.34 -15.05 9.54
C ILE A 149 0.75 -16.36 8.99
N GLU A 150 -0.57 -16.53 9.03
CA GLU A 150 -1.25 -17.73 8.52
C GLU A 150 -1.04 -17.93 7.01
N VAL A 151 -1.13 -16.85 6.22
CA VAL A 151 -1.01 -16.91 4.76
C VAL A 151 0.45 -17.03 4.30
N ILE A 152 1.37 -16.36 4.98
CA ILE A 152 2.80 -16.36 4.64
C ILE A 152 3.49 -17.60 5.16
N GLN A 153 3.09 -18.09 6.36
CA GLN A 153 3.72 -19.20 7.07
C GLN A 153 5.25 -18.99 7.21
N PRO A 154 5.68 -17.91 7.90
CA PRO A 154 7.11 -17.65 8.09
C PRO A 154 7.73 -18.73 8.97
N GLU A 155 8.97 -19.15 8.66
CA GLU A 155 9.76 -20.04 9.49
C GLU A 155 10.25 -19.31 10.76
N ILE A 156 10.47 -17.99 10.64
CA ILE A 156 10.97 -17.17 11.74
C ILE A 156 10.09 -15.93 11.90
N ILE A 157 9.68 -15.66 13.13
CA ILE A 157 8.98 -14.43 13.52
C ILE A 157 9.87 -13.67 14.50
N ILE A 158 10.16 -12.41 14.22
CA ILE A 158 10.89 -11.53 15.10
C ILE A 158 9.93 -10.50 15.67
N ALA A 159 9.73 -10.53 16.97
CA ALA A 159 8.85 -9.62 17.71
C ALA A 159 9.69 -8.57 18.44
N LEU A 160 9.65 -7.32 17.94
CA LEU A 160 10.22 -6.16 18.62
C LEU A 160 9.21 -5.58 19.59
N GLN A 161 9.37 -5.85 20.88
CA GLN A 161 8.42 -5.43 21.92
C GLN A 161 9.12 -4.90 23.16
N LYS A 162 8.42 -4.05 23.93
CA LYS A 162 8.90 -3.52 25.20
C LYS A 162 8.56 -4.47 26.35
N LYS A 163 7.36 -5.01 26.32
CA LYS A 163 6.82 -5.94 27.32
C LYS A 163 6.20 -7.16 26.63
N ASP A 164 4.90 -7.18 26.48
CA ASP A 164 4.08 -8.29 26.01
C ASP A 164 3.05 -7.88 24.93
N GLU A 165 3.22 -6.68 24.36
CA GLU A 165 2.24 -6.10 23.44
C GLU A 165 2.02 -6.89 22.14
N LEU A 166 2.93 -7.83 21.80
CA LEU A 166 2.82 -8.71 20.64
C LEU A 166 2.37 -10.13 20.99
N GLU A 167 2.28 -10.50 22.27
CA GLU A 167 2.02 -11.88 22.69
C GLU A 167 0.69 -12.42 22.14
N ASN A 168 -0.35 -11.58 22.10
CA ASN A 168 -1.63 -11.95 21.50
C ASN A 168 -1.53 -12.30 20.01
N ILE A 169 -0.52 -11.77 19.31
CA ILE A 169 -0.28 -12.06 17.90
C ILE A 169 0.56 -13.32 17.74
N ILE A 170 1.66 -13.48 18.51
CA ILE A 170 2.70 -14.47 18.24
C ILE A 170 2.47 -15.81 18.92
N ARG A 171 1.92 -15.86 20.15
CA ARG A 171 1.71 -17.11 20.89
C ARG A 171 0.99 -18.21 20.12
N PRO A 172 -0.07 -17.92 19.31
CA PRO A 172 -0.75 -18.97 18.53
C PRO A 172 0.15 -19.68 17.52
N PHE A 173 1.29 -19.07 17.17
CA PHE A 173 2.18 -19.56 16.10
C PHE A 173 3.49 -20.17 16.60
N GLU A 174 3.76 -20.20 17.92
CA GLU A 174 5.01 -20.69 18.49
C GLU A 174 5.34 -22.17 18.17
N LYS A 175 4.31 -22.97 17.90
CA LYS A 175 4.50 -24.36 17.46
C LYS A 175 4.78 -24.51 15.96
N LYS A 176 4.58 -23.41 15.17
CA LYS A 176 4.72 -23.42 13.71
C LYS A 176 5.91 -22.62 13.21
N ALA A 177 6.38 -21.66 14.00
CA ALA A 177 7.48 -20.77 13.65
C ALA A 177 8.45 -20.61 14.85
N LYS A 178 9.72 -20.40 14.56
CA LYS A 178 10.70 -19.97 15.57
C LYS A 178 10.43 -18.50 15.90
N VAL A 179 10.10 -18.20 17.16
CA VAL A 179 9.79 -16.85 17.61
C VAL A 179 10.93 -16.26 18.42
N PHE A 180 11.47 -15.12 17.97
CA PHE A 180 12.43 -14.30 18.71
C PHE A 180 11.72 -13.09 19.31
N ARG A 181 11.85 -12.91 20.62
CA ARG A 181 11.39 -11.74 21.37
C ARG A 181 12.57 -10.83 21.65
N LEU A 182 12.66 -9.76 20.89
CA LEU A 182 13.78 -8.83 20.95
C LEU A 182 13.34 -7.52 21.58
N LYS A 183 14.20 -6.92 22.40
CA LYS A 183 13.93 -5.59 22.98
C LYS A 183 14.04 -4.49 21.92
N ILE A 184 13.18 -3.50 22.05
CA ILE A 184 13.27 -2.27 21.25
C ILE A 184 14.54 -1.54 21.68
N SER A 185 15.35 -1.12 20.70
CA SER A 185 16.58 -0.37 20.98
C SER A 185 16.25 0.96 21.67
N GLU A 186 17.05 1.33 22.67
CA GLU A 186 16.96 2.65 23.34
C GLU A 186 17.18 3.82 22.37
N ASN A 187 17.86 3.57 21.26
CA ASN A 187 18.09 4.54 20.20
C ASN A 187 16.91 4.66 19.20
N ALA A 188 15.83 3.91 19.40
CA ALA A 188 14.64 4.01 18.54
C ALA A 188 14.00 5.38 18.70
N LYS A 189 13.87 6.10 17.58
CA LYS A 189 13.32 7.47 17.56
C LYS A 189 11.82 7.43 17.33
N LEU A 190 11.10 8.15 18.16
CA LEU A 190 9.67 8.37 17.98
C LEU A 190 9.45 9.55 17.02
N HIS A 191 8.55 9.35 16.04
CA HIS A 191 8.16 10.40 15.11
C HIS A 191 6.74 10.87 15.43
N THR A 192 6.52 12.18 15.39
CA THR A 192 5.19 12.77 15.44
C THR A 192 4.38 12.47 14.17
N ARG A 193 3.07 12.69 14.21
CA ARG A 193 2.23 12.56 13.02
C ARG A 193 2.64 13.53 11.90
N GLU A 194 3.03 14.73 12.28
CA GLU A 194 3.50 15.78 11.36
C GLU A 194 4.81 15.40 10.69
N GLU A 195 5.78 14.89 11.46
CA GLU A 195 7.04 14.39 10.91
C GLU A 195 6.81 13.26 9.91
N ARG A 196 5.95 12.30 10.24
CA ARG A 196 5.59 11.21 9.33
C ARG A 196 4.93 11.73 8.05
N ARG A 197 4.01 12.71 8.16
CA ARG A 197 3.40 13.36 6.99
C ARG A 197 4.44 14.08 6.14
N ARG A 198 5.36 14.82 6.74
CA ARG A 198 6.46 15.51 6.05
C ARG A 198 7.37 14.51 5.31
N ILE A 199 7.74 13.39 5.97
CA ILE A 199 8.54 12.34 5.34
C ILE A 199 7.80 11.74 4.13
N ARG A 200 6.50 11.47 4.23
CA ARG A 200 5.72 10.97 3.09
C ARG A 200 5.61 12.00 1.97
N ARG A 201 5.40 13.29 2.30
CA ARG A 201 5.38 14.36 1.30
C ARG A 201 6.64 14.35 0.43
N GLU A 202 7.81 14.23 1.04
CA GLU A 202 9.08 14.14 0.32
C GLU A 202 9.15 12.90 -0.58
N LYS A 203 8.62 11.77 -0.11
CA LYS A 203 8.59 10.51 -0.87
C LYS A 203 7.66 10.60 -2.08
N TRP A 204 6.47 11.19 -1.90
CA TRP A 204 5.55 11.46 -3.00
C TRP A 204 6.18 12.42 -4.02
N ARG A 205 6.73 13.55 -3.57
CA ARG A 205 7.40 14.52 -4.42
C ARG A 205 8.53 13.88 -5.23
N LYS A 206 9.40 13.08 -4.58
CA LYS A 206 10.48 12.38 -5.24
C LYS A 206 9.98 11.40 -6.30
N TYR A 207 8.90 10.69 -6.01
CA TYR A 207 8.33 9.73 -6.96
C TYR A 207 7.75 10.40 -8.21
N PHE A 208 7.09 11.54 -8.06
CA PHE A 208 6.47 12.27 -9.16
C PHE A 208 7.36 13.36 -9.78
N GLU A 209 8.63 13.48 -9.39
CA GLU A 209 9.56 14.55 -9.83
C GLU A 209 9.72 14.62 -11.36
N GLN A 210 9.68 13.46 -12.04
CA GLN A 210 9.81 13.36 -13.51
C GLN A 210 8.52 12.91 -14.18
N ALA A 211 7.39 13.05 -13.49
CA ALA A 211 6.11 12.62 -14.02
C ALA A 211 5.64 13.51 -15.18
N GLN A 212 4.94 12.89 -16.13
CA GLN A 212 4.33 13.54 -17.29
C GLN A 212 2.83 13.27 -17.30
N GLU A 213 2.08 14.15 -17.95
CA GLU A 213 0.64 14.00 -18.11
C GLU A 213 0.32 13.20 -19.38
N TYR A 214 -0.55 12.20 -19.22
CA TYR A 214 -1.07 11.38 -20.30
C TYR A 214 -2.59 11.40 -20.30
N THR A 215 -3.19 11.41 -21.51
CA THR A 215 -4.59 11.10 -21.71
C THR A 215 -4.72 9.62 -22.04
N ILE A 216 -5.38 8.86 -21.18
CA ILE A 216 -5.49 7.40 -21.26
C ILE A 216 -6.94 7.04 -21.59
N SER A 217 -7.14 6.20 -22.63
CA SER A 217 -8.45 5.63 -22.93
C SER A 217 -8.82 4.56 -21.90
N LEU A 218 -10.02 4.65 -21.36
CA LEU A 218 -10.58 3.68 -20.41
C LEU A 218 -11.40 2.57 -21.09
N GLN A 219 -11.59 2.65 -22.43
CA GLN A 219 -12.55 1.79 -23.15
C GLN A 219 -12.23 0.30 -23.08
N ASN A 220 -10.97 -0.08 -23.16
CA ASN A 220 -10.53 -1.49 -23.16
C ASN A 220 -9.70 -1.84 -21.92
N MET A 221 -9.82 -1.06 -20.87
CA MET A 221 -9.07 -1.22 -19.64
C MET A 221 -10.00 -1.75 -18.54
N MET A 222 -9.54 -2.73 -17.78
CA MET A 222 -10.22 -3.10 -16.54
C MET A 222 -10.13 -1.92 -15.57
N ILE A 223 -11.22 -1.64 -14.87
CA ILE A 223 -11.26 -0.60 -13.85
C ILE A 223 -11.70 -1.25 -12.54
N SER A 224 -10.87 -1.10 -11.51
CA SER A 224 -11.16 -1.66 -10.18
C SER A 224 -10.88 -0.65 -9.06
N GLY A 225 -11.15 -1.05 -7.82
CA GLY A 225 -11.02 -0.18 -6.66
C GLY A 225 -12.08 0.92 -6.59
N THR A 226 -13.08 0.90 -7.45
CA THR A 226 -14.18 1.88 -7.48
C THR A 226 -15.48 1.23 -7.93
N TRP A 227 -16.59 1.77 -7.48
CA TRP A 227 -17.92 1.35 -7.91
C TRP A 227 -18.50 2.27 -9.03
N ILE A 228 -17.88 3.41 -9.32
CA ILE A 228 -18.44 4.43 -10.23
C ILE A 228 -18.69 3.94 -11.67
N PHE A 229 -18.03 2.87 -12.10
CA PHE A 229 -18.19 2.27 -13.43
C PHE A 229 -19.02 0.99 -13.44
N GLN A 230 -19.57 0.55 -12.27
CA GLN A 230 -20.33 -0.68 -12.17
C GLN A 230 -21.76 -0.55 -12.67
N GLY A 231 -22.27 -1.61 -13.31
CA GLY A 231 -23.66 -1.70 -13.77
C GLY A 231 -23.93 -1.01 -15.09
N GLU A 232 -25.21 -0.75 -15.36
CA GLU A 232 -25.71 -0.11 -16.58
C GLU A 232 -25.75 1.40 -16.44
N GLU A 233 -25.67 2.13 -17.55
CA GLU A 233 -25.82 3.57 -17.55
C GLU A 233 -27.25 3.97 -17.17
N VAL A 234 -27.40 4.98 -16.30
CA VAL A 234 -28.72 5.53 -15.99
C VAL A 234 -29.33 6.22 -17.21
N THR A 235 -30.62 6.03 -17.41
CA THR A 235 -31.35 6.70 -18.49
C THR A 235 -31.39 8.21 -18.29
N LYS A 236 -31.57 8.95 -19.37
CA LYS A 236 -31.72 10.42 -19.29
C LYS A 236 -32.81 10.83 -18.30
N LYS A 237 -33.96 10.12 -18.30
CA LYS A 237 -35.09 10.38 -17.40
C LYS A 237 -34.74 10.17 -15.93
N GLU A 238 -34.01 9.08 -15.61
CA GLU A 238 -33.53 8.79 -14.25
C GLU A 238 -32.51 9.85 -13.79
N LYS A 239 -31.59 10.24 -14.66
CA LYS A 239 -30.64 11.31 -14.38
C LYS A 239 -31.36 12.63 -14.06
N GLU A 240 -32.27 13.09 -14.92
CA GLU A 240 -33.07 14.31 -14.71
C GLU A 240 -33.89 14.24 -13.42
N MET A 241 -34.47 13.08 -13.10
CA MET A 241 -35.19 12.86 -11.84
C MET A 241 -34.26 13.06 -10.62
N LEU A 242 -33.07 12.44 -10.60
CA LEU A 242 -32.12 12.59 -9.52
C LEU A 242 -31.57 14.01 -9.39
N GLU A 243 -31.27 14.68 -10.52
CA GLU A 243 -30.81 16.06 -10.57
C GLU A 243 -31.85 17.02 -9.97
N ASN A 244 -33.13 16.83 -10.34
CA ASN A 244 -34.23 17.66 -9.84
C ASN A 244 -34.52 17.40 -8.36
N LEU A 245 -34.54 16.13 -7.94
CA LEU A 245 -34.84 15.73 -6.57
C LEU A 245 -33.77 16.20 -5.58
N PHE A 246 -32.51 16.05 -5.95
CA PHE A 246 -31.38 16.34 -5.06
C PHE A 246 -30.66 17.66 -5.38
N LYS A 247 -31.07 18.39 -6.41
CA LYS A 247 -30.41 19.62 -6.89
C LYS A 247 -28.90 19.38 -7.13
N TRP A 248 -28.61 18.32 -7.84
CA TRP A 248 -27.25 17.95 -8.25
C TRP A 248 -27.01 18.30 -9.73
N ILE A 249 -25.72 18.40 -10.07
CA ILE A 249 -25.23 18.21 -11.44
C ILE A 249 -24.63 16.81 -11.47
N ILE A 250 -25.16 15.90 -12.28
CA ILE A 250 -24.67 14.55 -12.41
C ILE A 250 -23.75 14.46 -13.63
N PHE A 251 -22.49 14.16 -13.38
CA PHE A 251 -21.47 13.96 -14.42
C PHE A 251 -21.51 12.54 -14.98
N HIS A 252 -21.76 11.55 -14.11
CA HIS A 252 -21.83 10.15 -14.47
C HIS A 252 -22.81 9.43 -13.55
N GLY A 253 -23.59 8.51 -14.10
CA GLY A 253 -24.55 7.73 -13.35
C GLY A 253 -24.65 6.30 -13.87
N ARG A 254 -24.60 5.36 -12.94
CA ARG A 254 -24.75 3.92 -13.21
C ARG A 254 -25.78 3.33 -12.26
N LYS A 255 -26.32 2.15 -12.61
CA LYS A 255 -27.23 1.41 -11.73
C LYS A 255 -27.00 -0.09 -11.80
N VAL A 256 -27.23 -0.76 -10.67
CA VAL A 256 -27.31 -2.22 -10.56
C VAL A 256 -28.61 -2.54 -9.82
N SER A 257 -29.56 -3.17 -10.48
CA SER A 257 -30.93 -3.37 -9.94
C SER A 257 -31.53 -2.04 -9.46
N ASN A 258 -31.86 -1.93 -8.18
CA ASN A 258 -32.45 -0.73 -7.57
C ASN A 258 -31.42 0.18 -6.90
N LYS A 259 -30.12 -0.02 -7.12
CA LYS A 259 -29.06 0.78 -6.54
C LYS A 259 -28.40 1.68 -7.59
N TYR A 260 -28.39 2.97 -7.30
CA TYR A 260 -27.76 3.98 -8.14
C TYR A 260 -26.35 4.33 -7.63
N PHE A 261 -25.45 4.60 -8.56
CA PHE A 261 -24.08 5.02 -8.36
C PHE A 261 -23.86 6.31 -9.15
N VAL A 262 -23.57 7.42 -8.46
CA VAL A 262 -23.63 8.74 -9.08
C VAL A 262 -22.38 9.55 -8.76
N VAL A 263 -21.72 10.07 -9.79
CA VAL A 263 -20.69 11.11 -9.67
C VAL A 263 -21.36 12.47 -9.89
N LYS A 264 -21.33 13.32 -8.87
CA LYS A 264 -22.11 14.55 -8.83
C LYS A 264 -21.34 15.77 -8.29
N ALA A 265 -21.91 16.95 -8.49
CA ALA A 265 -21.64 18.15 -7.72
C ALA A 265 -22.96 18.72 -7.16
N ASP A 266 -22.89 19.35 -6.00
CA ASP A 266 -24.05 19.97 -5.36
C ASP A 266 -24.33 21.36 -5.95
N ILE A 267 -25.62 21.66 -6.15
CA ILE A 267 -26.08 23.01 -6.46
C ILE A 267 -26.59 23.64 -5.15
N GLY A 268 -25.81 24.53 -4.58
CA GLY A 268 -26.15 25.23 -3.32
C GLY A 268 -25.99 24.36 -2.06
N ASN A 269 -26.20 24.97 -0.89
CA ASN A 269 -26.03 24.33 0.43
C ASN A 269 -27.38 23.84 0.96
N PHE A 270 -27.89 22.74 0.43
CA PHE A 270 -29.11 22.12 0.99
C PHE A 270 -28.74 20.79 1.65
N PRO A 271 -29.03 20.57 2.95
CA PRO A 271 -28.85 19.28 3.58
C PRO A 271 -29.80 18.25 2.94
N ARG A 272 -29.26 17.09 2.59
CA ARG A 272 -30.00 16.05 1.88
C ARG A 272 -29.77 14.71 2.52
N ASN A 273 -30.85 14.13 2.99
CA ASN A 273 -30.84 12.77 3.48
C ASN A 273 -31.31 11.82 2.39
N PHE A 274 -30.50 10.82 2.07
CA PHE A 274 -30.86 9.75 1.18
C PHE A 274 -30.37 8.41 1.72
N ASN A 275 -31.04 7.34 1.30
CA ASN A 275 -30.69 5.99 1.74
C ASN A 275 -29.43 5.51 0.99
N LYS A 276 -28.31 5.40 1.69
CA LYS A 276 -27.03 4.90 1.14
C LYS A 276 -27.09 3.46 0.64
N ASN A 277 -28.10 2.68 1.03
CA ASN A 277 -28.27 1.33 0.50
C ASN A 277 -28.77 1.32 -0.95
N THR A 278 -29.49 2.38 -1.37
CA THR A 278 -30.05 2.53 -2.71
C THR A 278 -29.35 3.56 -3.58
N LEU A 279 -28.58 4.47 -2.97
CA LEU A 279 -27.89 5.54 -3.68
C LEU A 279 -26.51 5.77 -3.08
N LEU A 280 -25.45 5.48 -3.85
CA LEU A 280 -24.08 5.84 -3.53
C LEU A 280 -23.65 7.03 -4.37
N THR A 281 -22.98 7.98 -3.74
CA THR A 281 -22.53 9.20 -4.41
C THR A 281 -21.05 9.44 -4.20
N CYS A 282 -20.38 9.88 -5.25
CA CYS A 282 -19.03 10.43 -5.22
C CYS A 282 -19.07 11.88 -5.68
N ASP A 283 -18.50 12.79 -4.89
CA ASP A 283 -18.32 14.15 -5.35
C ASP A 283 -17.25 14.20 -6.44
N PHE A 284 -17.55 14.89 -7.54
CA PHE A 284 -16.64 14.96 -8.69
C PHE A 284 -15.23 15.45 -8.30
N GLU A 285 -15.16 16.39 -7.36
CA GLU A 285 -13.90 16.91 -6.84
C GLU A 285 -13.03 15.85 -6.14
N ASN A 286 -13.65 14.81 -5.60
CA ASN A 286 -12.92 13.72 -4.93
C ASN A 286 -12.10 12.86 -5.90
N LEU A 287 -12.43 12.86 -7.18
CA LEU A 287 -11.67 12.17 -8.21
C LEU A 287 -10.35 12.90 -8.54
N SER A 288 -10.31 14.22 -8.36
CA SER A 288 -9.11 14.99 -8.63
C SER A 288 -8.03 14.73 -7.58
N ASN A 289 -6.80 14.57 -8.04
CA ASN A 289 -5.60 14.26 -7.25
C ASN A 289 -5.64 12.86 -6.57
N LEU A 290 -6.52 11.98 -7.01
CA LEU A 290 -6.59 10.62 -6.50
C LEU A 290 -5.44 9.78 -7.05
N ILE A 291 -4.79 8.99 -6.18
CA ILE A 291 -3.78 8.03 -6.60
C ILE A 291 -4.45 6.85 -7.28
N VAL A 292 -3.92 6.48 -8.43
CA VAL A 292 -4.30 5.28 -9.18
C VAL A 292 -3.08 4.39 -9.42
N GLY A 293 -3.29 3.09 -9.51
CA GLY A 293 -2.26 2.11 -9.85
C GLY A 293 -2.46 1.59 -11.27
N PHE A 294 -1.37 1.48 -12.01
CA PHE A 294 -1.31 0.84 -13.32
C PHE A 294 -0.94 -0.62 -13.14
N ILE A 295 -1.87 -1.51 -13.40
CA ILE A 295 -1.73 -2.95 -13.10
C ILE A 295 -1.50 -3.73 -14.39
N ASP A 296 -0.53 -4.63 -14.37
CA ASP A 296 -0.22 -5.54 -15.47
C ASP A 296 -1.14 -6.77 -15.47
N LYS A 297 -0.96 -7.62 -16.47
CA LYS A 297 -1.72 -8.88 -16.64
C LYS A 297 -1.51 -9.91 -15.50
N GLU A 298 -0.43 -9.79 -14.75
CA GLU A 298 -0.09 -10.66 -13.63
C GLU A 298 -0.67 -10.15 -12.30
N GLY A 299 -1.24 -8.93 -12.29
CA GLY A 299 -1.83 -8.29 -11.12
C GLY A 299 -0.84 -7.44 -10.31
N PHE A 300 0.38 -7.22 -10.82
CA PHE A 300 1.37 -6.36 -10.20
C PHE A 300 1.22 -4.91 -10.67
N CYS A 301 1.63 -3.99 -9.82
CA CYS A 301 1.58 -2.57 -10.11
C CYS A 301 2.88 -2.11 -10.77
N LEU A 302 2.80 -1.68 -12.02
CA LEU A 302 3.92 -1.12 -12.77
C LEU A 302 4.33 0.25 -12.24
N GLY A 303 3.37 1.02 -11.71
CA GLY A 303 3.61 2.33 -11.13
C GLY A 303 2.32 3.03 -10.75
N LEU A 304 2.46 4.24 -10.20
CA LEU A 304 1.35 5.06 -9.73
C LEU A 304 1.12 6.25 -10.65
N GLY A 305 -0.14 6.71 -10.69
CA GLY A 305 -0.52 7.97 -11.30
C GLY A 305 -1.35 8.84 -10.35
N ILE A 306 -1.34 10.13 -10.62
CA ILE A 306 -2.25 11.11 -10.02
C ILE A 306 -3.34 11.39 -11.04
N LEU A 307 -4.56 10.99 -10.73
CA LEU A 307 -5.73 11.28 -11.56
C LEU A 307 -6.05 12.78 -11.47
N LYS A 308 -6.04 13.48 -12.61
CA LYS A 308 -6.37 14.90 -12.70
C LYS A 308 -7.84 15.09 -13.04
N PHE A 309 -8.30 14.35 -14.03
CA PHE A 309 -9.64 14.51 -14.60
C PHE A 309 -10.12 13.24 -15.28
N ILE A 310 -11.42 12.97 -15.25
CA ILE A 310 -12.10 11.94 -16.05
C ILE A 310 -13.10 12.61 -16.97
N ASN A 311 -12.95 12.39 -18.28
CA ASN A 311 -13.95 12.71 -19.26
C ASN A 311 -14.89 11.51 -19.44
N PHE A 312 -16.03 11.54 -18.78
CA PHE A 312 -17.02 10.45 -18.83
C PHE A 312 -17.71 10.30 -20.19
N ARG A 313 -17.70 11.34 -21.06
CA ARG A 313 -18.28 11.28 -22.41
C ARG A 313 -17.35 10.55 -23.38
N GLU A 314 -16.07 10.90 -23.35
CA GLU A 314 -15.05 10.30 -24.20
C GLU A 314 -14.46 9.03 -23.62
N PHE A 315 -14.80 8.74 -22.36
CA PHE A 315 -14.28 7.62 -21.57
C PHE A 315 -12.75 7.61 -21.52
N THR A 316 -12.19 8.78 -21.15
CA THR A 316 -10.74 9.01 -21.02
C THR A 316 -10.42 9.57 -19.64
N ALA A 317 -9.16 9.36 -19.20
CA ALA A 317 -8.61 9.92 -17.97
C ALA A 317 -7.32 10.68 -18.23
N GLN A 318 -7.18 11.87 -17.67
CA GLN A 318 -5.92 12.61 -17.61
C GLN A 318 -5.20 12.24 -16.35
N ILE A 319 -4.01 11.67 -16.47
CA ILE A 319 -3.23 11.11 -15.36
C ILE A 319 -1.76 11.57 -15.47
N ILE A 320 -1.21 12.03 -14.35
CA ILE A 320 0.22 12.35 -14.22
C ILE A 320 0.93 11.12 -13.66
N THR A 321 1.96 10.62 -14.34
CA THR A 321 2.72 9.45 -13.92
C THR A 321 4.18 9.53 -14.38
N PRO A 322 5.14 8.98 -13.61
CA PRO A 322 6.52 8.84 -14.04
C PRO A 322 6.73 7.65 -15.00
N LEU A 323 5.70 6.82 -15.25
CA LEU A 323 5.78 5.73 -16.23
C LEU A 323 5.96 6.29 -17.63
N LYS A 324 6.78 5.62 -18.42
CA LYS A 324 6.95 5.93 -19.83
C LYS A 324 5.81 5.36 -20.65
N LYS A 325 5.66 5.86 -21.88
CA LYS A 325 4.61 5.38 -22.80
C LYS A 325 4.69 3.88 -23.04
N GLU A 326 5.90 3.34 -23.14
CA GLU A 326 6.15 1.90 -23.35
C GLU A 326 5.68 1.05 -22.17
N ASP A 327 5.83 1.57 -20.93
CA ASP A 327 5.34 0.88 -19.73
C ASP A 327 3.79 0.86 -19.70
N LEU A 328 3.16 1.95 -20.18
CA LEU A 328 1.70 2.07 -20.24
C LEU A 328 1.05 1.08 -21.24
N GLU A 329 1.77 0.60 -22.23
CA GLU A 329 1.29 -0.42 -23.18
C GLU A 329 1.09 -1.80 -22.52
N ASN A 330 1.75 -2.06 -21.39
CA ASN A 330 1.60 -3.29 -20.62
C ASN A 330 0.50 -3.23 -19.56
N VAL A 331 -0.17 -2.10 -19.43
CA VAL A 331 -1.24 -1.90 -18.45
C VAL A 331 -2.54 -2.50 -18.95
N VAL A 332 -3.14 -3.39 -18.15
CA VAL A 332 -4.44 -3.99 -18.44
C VAL A 332 -5.55 -3.49 -17.51
N GLU A 333 -5.16 -2.93 -16.34
CA GLU A 333 -6.11 -2.47 -15.33
C GLU A 333 -5.66 -1.13 -14.74
N LEU A 334 -6.62 -0.20 -14.59
CA LEU A 334 -6.48 1.01 -13.79
C LEU A 334 -7.19 0.80 -12.44
N ARG A 335 -6.42 0.75 -11.35
CA ARG A 335 -6.96 0.53 -10.01
C ARG A 335 -7.00 1.81 -9.20
N PHE A 336 -8.18 2.17 -8.71
CA PHE A 336 -8.39 3.40 -7.94
C PHE A 336 -7.99 3.20 -6.47
N GLY A 337 -7.17 4.12 -5.95
CA GLY A 337 -6.81 4.19 -4.54
C GLY A 337 -7.80 5.03 -3.73
N ARG A 338 -7.35 5.41 -2.53
CA ARG A 338 -8.14 6.22 -1.59
C ARG A 338 -7.43 7.46 -1.11
N ILE A 339 -6.12 7.56 -1.38
CA ILE A 339 -5.37 8.76 -1.01
C ILE A 339 -5.36 9.76 -2.16
N ARG A 340 -5.55 11.03 -1.80
CA ARG A 340 -5.44 12.16 -2.71
C ARG A 340 -4.14 12.90 -2.44
N VAL A 341 -3.33 13.10 -3.48
CA VAL A 341 -1.99 13.67 -3.38
C VAL A 341 -1.76 14.65 -4.53
N ARG A 342 -1.21 15.82 -4.23
CA ARG A 342 -0.72 16.77 -5.25
C ARG A 342 0.65 16.34 -5.76
N GLU A 343 1.05 16.87 -6.90
CA GLU A 343 2.36 16.63 -7.52
C GLU A 343 3.54 17.02 -6.61
N ASP A 344 3.37 18.04 -5.77
CA ASP A 344 4.36 18.45 -4.77
C ASP A 344 4.41 17.53 -3.54
N GLY A 345 3.63 16.46 -3.56
CA GLY A 345 3.54 15.45 -2.51
C GLY A 345 2.59 15.80 -1.36
N GLU A 346 1.87 16.90 -1.41
CA GLU A 346 0.91 17.27 -0.38
C GLU A 346 -0.28 16.29 -0.36
N GLU A 347 -0.50 15.65 0.80
CA GLU A 347 -1.64 14.77 1.04
C GLU A 347 -2.89 15.59 1.33
N LEU A 348 -3.91 15.49 0.47
CA LEU A 348 -5.19 16.20 0.58
C LEU A 348 -6.21 15.44 1.44
N GLY A 349 -5.94 14.16 1.74
CA GLY A 349 -6.78 13.33 2.59
C GLY A 349 -7.04 11.94 2.02
N LEU A 350 -7.74 11.14 2.81
CA LEU A 350 -8.16 9.79 2.46
C LEU A 350 -9.66 9.77 2.23
N LEU A 351 -10.10 9.15 1.15
CA LEU A 351 -11.49 8.82 0.93
C LEU A 351 -11.85 7.54 1.68
N SER A 352 -13.07 7.46 2.18
CA SER A 352 -13.60 6.21 2.74
C SER A 352 -13.79 5.17 1.63
N ARG A 353 -13.84 3.88 2.00
CA ARG A 353 -14.08 2.80 1.03
C ARG A 353 -15.41 2.94 0.31
N GLU A 354 -16.39 3.55 0.96
CA GLU A 354 -17.74 3.79 0.42
C GLU A 354 -17.81 4.99 -0.54
N ALA A 355 -16.81 5.87 -0.52
CA ALA A 355 -16.82 7.08 -1.34
C ALA A 355 -16.47 6.84 -2.82
N LEU A 356 -15.94 5.65 -3.14
CA LEU A 356 -15.54 5.25 -4.50
C LEU A 356 -15.91 3.81 -4.80
#